data_f2ec5b491ace531516f33a7ef32b7e8e
#
_entry.id   f2ec5b491ace531516f33a7ef32b7e8e
#
_cell.length_a   1.000
_cell.length_b   1.000
_cell.length_c   1.000
_cell.angle_alpha   90.00
_cell.angle_beta   90.00
_cell.angle_gamma   90.00
#
_symmetry.space_group_name_H-M   'P 1'
#
loop_
_entity.id
_entity.type
_entity.pdbx_description
1 polymer ?
#
loop_
_entity_poly.entity_id
_entity_poly.type
_entity_poly.pdbx_seq_one_letter_code
_entity_poly.pdbx_strand_id
1 'polypeptide(L)'
;MNLRFVEAFVWVARLRSFRAASEKLHTTQTAISSRIASLESDFGVRLFERDKRTVTLTHSGEELLKYAEELLGISARMMEAVANRASYGGMISIGAIEAVVHTWLPELLRRLRDSFPQARIEIHSYMTANLHDELLKGNIDLAFTGESLSNASVENRPICEFQMRWVTSSTALNGNPIAGPEILERLPLLTFLRSSLVHRDVIAKLGPHSTSRINPISSIAAMVSLLKSGYGVATLPLACVMHEIEAGDLVALDVEPALAPVSVIASVRNRSDSPFPDATASLAVEAAASFAIGPFADLVSVKV
;
A
#
# COMPACT_ATOMS: atom_id res chain seq x y z
N MET A 1 -9.08 22.81 -27.46
CA MET A 1 -8.42 21.72 -26.73
C MET A 1 -9.42 20.59 -26.44
N ASN A 2 -9.10 19.33 -26.72
CA ASN A 2 -9.97 18.16 -26.51
C ASN A 2 -9.29 17.22 -25.50
N LEU A 3 -10.02 16.77 -24.47
CA LEU A 3 -9.49 15.87 -23.44
C LEU A 3 -8.88 14.58 -24.00
N ARG A 4 -9.43 14.03 -25.09
CA ARG A 4 -8.85 12.86 -25.78
C ARG A 4 -7.48 13.14 -26.39
N PHE A 5 -7.18 14.40 -26.72
CA PHE A 5 -5.87 14.80 -27.24
C PHE A 5 -4.86 14.92 -26.08
N VAL A 6 -5.32 15.48 -24.95
CA VAL A 6 -4.53 15.55 -23.71
C VAL A 6 -4.22 14.14 -23.19
N GLU A 7 -5.20 13.24 -23.21
CA GLU A 7 -5.02 11.83 -22.84
C GLU A 7 -3.98 11.12 -23.72
N ALA A 8 -4.07 11.30 -25.05
CA ALA A 8 -3.10 10.74 -25.97
C ALA A 8 -1.68 11.28 -25.70
N PHE A 9 -1.55 12.58 -25.41
CA PHE A 9 -0.28 13.19 -25.04
C PHE A 9 0.32 12.58 -23.78
N VAL A 10 -0.46 12.46 -22.71
CA VAL A 10 0.00 11.86 -21.44
C VAL A 10 0.46 10.42 -21.63
N TRP A 11 -0.27 9.60 -22.38
CA TRP A 11 0.12 8.22 -22.64
C TRP A 11 1.38 8.08 -23.51
N VAL A 12 1.53 8.92 -24.53
CA VAL A 12 2.77 8.93 -25.33
C VAL A 12 3.98 9.35 -24.48
N ALA A 13 3.81 10.35 -23.61
CA ALA A 13 4.86 10.82 -22.71
C ALA A 13 5.29 9.73 -21.71
N ARG A 14 4.33 9.05 -21.09
CA ARG A 14 4.57 7.99 -20.09
C ARG A 14 5.21 6.74 -20.68
N LEU A 15 4.65 6.26 -21.79
CA LEU A 15 5.10 5.02 -22.44
C LEU A 15 6.30 5.25 -23.36
N ARG A 16 6.66 6.50 -23.61
CA ARG A 16 7.74 6.90 -24.56
C ARG A 16 7.61 6.22 -25.92
N SER A 17 6.36 5.95 -26.35
CA SER A 17 6.05 5.19 -27.56
C SER A 17 4.63 5.51 -28.07
N PHE A 18 4.55 5.99 -29.31
CA PHE A 18 3.28 6.22 -29.99
C PHE A 18 2.50 4.90 -30.23
N ARG A 19 3.24 3.83 -30.50
CA ARG A 19 2.63 2.50 -30.70
C ARG A 19 2.04 1.97 -29.40
N ALA A 20 2.80 1.97 -28.31
CA ALA A 20 2.31 1.50 -27.01
C ALA A 20 1.11 2.34 -26.53
N ALA A 21 1.13 3.67 -26.76
CA ALA A 21 0.00 4.53 -26.45
C ALA A 21 -1.24 4.20 -27.30
N SER A 22 -1.06 3.82 -28.57
CA SER A 22 -2.18 3.41 -29.43
C SER A 22 -2.80 2.09 -28.98
N GLU A 23 -2.00 1.13 -28.59
CA GLU A 23 -2.44 -0.15 -28.01
C GLU A 23 -3.20 0.09 -26.69
N LYS A 24 -2.65 0.94 -25.80
CA LYS A 24 -3.28 1.31 -24.52
C LYS A 24 -4.62 2.00 -24.68
N LEU A 25 -4.77 2.86 -25.68
CA LEU A 25 -5.99 3.63 -25.96
C LEU A 25 -6.92 2.96 -26.97
N HIS A 26 -6.66 1.71 -27.32
CA HIS A 26 -7.45 0.92 -28.29
C HIS A 26 -7.73 1.70 -29.60
N THR A 27 -6.69 2.33 -30.16
CA THR A 27 -6.79 3.13 -31.38
C THR A 27 -5.59 2.89 -32.30
N THR A 28 -5.54 3.58 -33.44
CA THR A 28 -4.40 3.45 -34.36
C THR A 28 -3.28 4.44 -34.02
N GLN A 29 -2.02 4.09 -34.33
CA GLN A 29 -0.88 4.98 -34.15
C GLN A 29 -1.05 6.29 -34.94
N THR A 30 -1.66 6.25 -36.12
CA THR A 30 -1.97 7.42 -36.94
C THR A 30 -2.95 8.36 -36.22
N ALA A 31 -3.97 7.81 -35.53
CA ALA A 31 -4.89 8.61 -34.74
C ALA A 31 -4.20 9.28 -33.56
N ILE A 32 -3.30 8.59 -32.86
CA ILE A 32 -2.49 9.19 -31.78
C ILE A 32 -1.64 10.33 -32.33
N SER A 33 -0.91 10.10 -33.44
CA SER A 33 -0.09 11.14 -34.06
C SER A 33 -0.90 12.37 -34.47
N SER A 34 -2.09 12.17 -35.02
CA SER A 34 -3.01 13.26 -35.36
C SER A 34 -3.49 14.05 -34.15
N ARG A 35 -3.82 13.35 -33.04
CA ARG A 35 -4.22 14.00 -31.77
C ARG A 35 -3.10 14.85 -31.18
N ILE A 36 -1.86 14.35 -31.20
CA ILE A 36 -0.68 15.10 -30.77
C ILE A 36 -0.45 16.32 -31.64
N ALA A 37 -0.47 16.16 -32.97
CA ALA A 37 -0.30 17.27 -33.88
C ALA A 37 -1.37 18.38 -33.70
N SER A 38 -2.62 17.99 -33.44
CA SER A 38 -3.69 18.94 -33.12
C SER A 38 -3.42 19.67 -31.80
N LEU A 39 -2.93 18.96 -30.76
CA LEU A 39 -2.61 19.57 -29.48
C LEU A 39 -1.43 20.54 -29.60
N GLU A 40 -0.37 20.16 -30.35
CA GLU A 40 0.77 21.04 -30.67
C GLU A 40 0.33 22.30 -31.44
N SER A 41 -0.63 22.14 -32.36
CA SER A 41 -1.22 23.26 -33.09
C SER A 41 -2.05 24.18 -32.17
N ASP A 42 -2.83 23.62 -31.24
CA ASP A 42 -3.64 24.40 -30.28
C ASP A 42 -2.74 25.28 -29.38
N PHE A 43 -1.56 24.78 -28.97
CA PHE A 43 -0.61 25.50 -28.11
C PHE A 43 0.44 26.30 -28.92
N GLY A 44 0.58 26.06 -30.20
CA GLY A 44 1.59 26.71 -31.05
C GLY A 44 3.03 26.30 -30.77
N VAL A 45 3.22 25.21 -30.03
CA VAL A 45 4.54 24.70 -29.62
C VAL A 45 4.63 23.19 -29.87
N ARG A 46 5.89 22.70 -29.99
CA ARG A 46 6.13 21.26 -30.03
C ARG A 46 6.22 20.70 -28.63
N LEU A 47 5.63 19.54 -28.47
CA LEU A 47 5.60 18.82 -27.19
C LEU A 47 6.59 17.63 -27.17
N PHE A 48 6.95 17.11 -28.36
CA PHE A 48 7.92 16.03 -28.52
C PHE A 48 9.07 16.42 -29.47
N GLU A 49 10.29 15.94 -29.17
CA GLU A 49 11.48 16.09 -30.00
C GLU A 49 11.37 15.24 -31.26
N ARG A 50 11.73 15.81 -32.45
CA ARG A 50 11.59 15.11 -33.73
C ARG A 50 12.74 14.19 -34.10
N ASP A 51 13.96 14.50 -33.63
CA ASP A 51 15.20 13.94 -34.22
C ASP A 51 15.81 12.79 -33.39
N LYS A 52 15.07 12.18 -32.46
CA LYS A 52 15.60 11.11 -31.62
C LYS A 52 14.95 9.78 -31.95
N ARG A 53 15.77 8.71 -31.93
CA ARG A 53 15.26 7.31 -32.00
C ARG A 53 14.31 6.97 -30.85
N THR A 54 14.27 7.80 -29.81
CA THR A 54 13.40 7.66 -28.63
C THR A 54 12.47 8.86 -28.53
N VAL A 55 11.21 8.62 -28.17
CA VAL A 55 10.22 9.66 -27.92
C VAL A 55 10.57 10.37 -26.61
N THR A 56 10.98 11.65 -26.72
CA THR A 56 11.32 12.50 -25.57
C THR A 56 10.50 13.78 -25.62
N LEU A 57 10.14 14.31 -24.45
CA LEU A 57 9.44 15.59 -24.34
C LEU A 57 10.39 16.77 -24.62
N THR A 58 9.82 17.85 -25.15
CA THR A 58 10.45 19.17 -25.12
C THR A 58 10.25 19.79 -23.73
N HIS A 59 10.93 20.91 -23.44
CA HIS A 59 10.67 21.68 -22.21
C HIS A 59 9.19 22.06 -22.08
N SER A 60 8.55 22.53 -23.16
CA SER A 60 7.10 22.83 -23.18
C SER A 60 6.25 21.57 -22.96
N GLY A 61 6.71 20.40 -23.44
CA GLY A 61 6.08 19.12 -23.18
C GLY A 61 6.13 18.71 -21.70
N GLU A 62 7.28 18.90 -21.04
CA GLU A 62 7.42 18.62 -19.61
C GLU A 62 6.53 19.52 -18.75
N GLU A 63 6.45 20.80 -19.10
CA GLU A 63 5.54 21.73 -18.43
C GLU A 63 4.09 21.35 -18.64
N LEU A 64 3.68 21.09 -19.89
CA LEU A 64 2.31 20.69 -20.20
C LEU A 64 1.93 19.38 -19.50
N LEU A 65 2.86 18.43 -19.35
CA LEU A 65 2.57 17.12 -18.71
C LEU A 65 1.99 17.27 -17.31
N LYS A 66 2.52 18.19 -16.51
CA LYS A 66 2.06 18.47 -15.15
C LYS A 66 0.59 18.91 -15.15
N TYR A 67 0.27 19.90 -15.99
CA TYR A 67 -1.12 20.40 -16.10
C TYR A 67 -2.06 19.42 -16.79
N ALA A 68 -1.56 18.65 -17.77
CA ALA A 68 -2.35 17.63 -18.45
C ALA A 68 -2.79 16.51 -17.50
N GLU A 69 -1.90 16.06 -16.64
CA GLU A 69 -2.20 15.04 -15.61
C GLU A 69 -3.22 15.57 -14.59
N GLU A 70 -3.06 16.80 -14.13
CA GLU A 70 -4.02 17.45 -13.22
C GLU A 70 -5.40 17.60 -13.85
N LEU A 71 -5.46 18.05 -15.12
CA LEU A 71 -6.72 18.23 -15.87
C LEU A 71 -7.48 16.92 -16.04
N LEU A 72 -6.76 15.84 -16.39
CA LEU A 72 -7.37 14.51 -16.51
C LEU A 72 -7.86 14.01 -15.14
N GLY A 73 -7.12 14.29 -14.06
CA GLY A 73 -7.55 13.99 -12.70
C GLY A 73 -8.82 14.74 -12.29
N ILE A 74 -8.92 16.03 -12.61
CA ILE A 74 -10.14 16.82 -12.38
C ILE A 74 -11.31 16.24 -13.19
N SER A 75 -11.07 15.90 -14.47
CA SER A 75 -12.10 15.30 -15.33
C SER A 75 -12.60 13.96 -14.77
N ALA A 76 -11.69 13.12 -14.27
CA ALA A 76 -12.04 11.86 -13.63
C ALA A 76 -12.91 12.08 -12.38
N ARG A 77 -12.52 13.02 -11.50
CA ARG A 77 -13.30 13.39 -10.30
C ARG A 77 -14.67 13.96 -10.65
N MET A 78 -14.79 14.77 -11.71
CA MET A 78 -16.08 15.26 -12.19
C MET A 78 -16.98 14.11 -12.65
N MET A 79 -16.44 13.18 -13.42
CA MET A 79 -17.18 11.99 -13.86
C MET A 79 -17.62 11.14 -12.66
N GLU A 80 -16.77 10.99 -11.65
CA GLU A 80 -17.10 10.29 -10.41
C GLU A 80 -18.21 10.99 -9.62
N ALA A 81 -18.16 12.31 -9.50
CA ALA A 81 -19.14 13.07 -8.75
C ALA A 81 -20.54 13.05 -9.40
N VAL A 82 -20.60 12.90 -10.74
CA VAL A 82 -21.83 12.93 -11.52
C VAL A 82 -22.30 11.54 -11.94
N ALA A 83 -21.36 10.61 -12.21
CA ALA A 83 -21.68 9.25 -12.59
C ALA A 83 -22.05 8.39 -11.38
N ASN A 84 -23.00 7.51 -11.58
CA ASN A 84 -23.37 6.50 -10.58
C ASN A 84 -22.19 5.55 -10.37
N ARG A 85 -21.57 5.57 -9.18
CA ARG A 85 -20.42 4.71 -8.80
C ARG A 85 -20.66 3.23 -9.12
N ALA A 86 -21.92 2.80 -9.07
CA ALA A 86 -22.34 1.45 -9.40
C ALA A 86 -22.05 1.00 -10.84
N SER A 87 -21.79 1.92 -11.76
CA SER A 87 -21.54 1.61 -13.19
C SER A 87 -20.06 1.48 -13.54
N TYR A 88 -19.14 1.68 -12.58
CA TYR A 88 -17.70 1.55 -12.84
C TYR A 88 -17.28 0.08 -12.91
N GLY A 89 -16.91 -0.39 -14.11
CA GLY A 89 -16.49 -1.77 -14.39
C GLY A 89 -14.98 -1.96 -14.58
N GLY A 90 -14.15 -1.05 -14.05
CA GLY A 90 -12.69 -1.14 -14.14
C GLY A 90 -12.06 -2.17 -13.21
N MET A 91 -10.74 -2.35 -13.32
CA MET A 91 -9.94 -3.17 -12.42
C MET A 91 -9.11 -2.26 -11.53
N ILE A 92 -8.96 -2.63 -10.25
CA ILE A 92 -8.01 -2.05 -9.32
C ILE A 92 -7.12 -3.14 -8.73
N SER A 93 -5.82 -2.91 -8.77
CA SER A 93 -4.82 -3.78 -8.15
C SER A 93 -4.31 -3.12 -6.86
N ILE A 94 -4.61 -3.75 -5.73
CA ILE A 94 -4.30 -3.25 -4.38
C ILE A 94 -3.17 -4.08 -3.79
N GLY A 95 -2.09 -3.42 -3.38
CA GLY A 95 -1.05 -4.01 -2.57
C GLY A 95 -1.33 -3.82 -1.08
N ALA A 96 -1.06 -4.82 -0.24
CA ALA A 96 -1.22 -4.70 1.20
C ALA A 96 -0.19 -5.54 1.97
N ILE A 97 0.35 -4.98 3.05
CA ILE A 97 1.14 -5.75 4.02
C ILE A 97 0.23 -6.71 4.81
N GLU A 98 0.79 -7.81 5.31
CA GLU A 98 0.01 -8.84 6.02
C GLU A 98 -0.80 -8.28 7.20
N ALA A 99 -0.29 -7.28 7.92
CA ALA A 99 -1.03 -6.67 9.02
C ALA A 99 -2.39 -6.11 8.58
N VAL A 100 -2.46 -5.53 7.38
CA VAL A 100 -3.72 -5.05 6.79
C VAL A 100 -4.61 -6.22 6.36
N VAL A 101 -4.01 -7.25 5.77
CA VAL A 101 -4.72 -8.46 5.30
C VAL A 101 -5.43 -9.16 6.46
N HIS A 102 -4.75 -9.30 7.60
CA HIS A 102 -5.27 -9.97 8.80
C HIS A 102 -6.25 -9.12 9.62
N THR A 103 -6.46 -7.84 9.28
CA THR A 103 -7.28 -6.94 10.07
C THR A 103 -8.44 -6.37 9.25
N TRP A 104 -8.34 -5.17 8.76
CA TRP A 104 -9.45 -4.43 8.16
C TRP A 104 -9.59 -4.58 6.62
N LEU A 105 -8.70 -5.31 5.93
CA LEU A 105 -8.86 -5.54 4.49
C LEU A 105 -10.19 -6.21 4.12
N PRO A 106 -10.69 -7.23 4.84
CA PRO A 106 -11.99 -7.82 4.52
C PRO A 106 -13.14 -6.80 4.54
N GLU A 107 -13.15 -5.88 5.51
CA GLU A 107 -14.15 -4.82 5.59
C GLU A 107 -13.99 -3.81 4.43
N LEU A 108 -12.75 -3.46 4.06
CA LEU A 108 -12.50 -2.63 2.89
C LEU A 108 -13.06 -3.29 1.62
N LEU A 109 -12.81 -4.58 1.41
CA LEU A 109 -13.31 -5.30 0.23
C LEU A 109 -14.83 -5.36 0.19
N ARG A 110 -15.50 -5.51 1.35
CA ARG A 110 -16.95 -5.43 1.45
C ARG A 110 -17.45 -4.04 1.01
N ARG A 111 -16.87 -2.95 1.52
CA ARG A 111 -17.23 -1.58 1.16
C ARG A 111 -16.96 -1.26 -0.31
N LEU A 112 -15.87 -1.75 -0.85
CA LEU A 112 -15.54 -1.61 -2.28
C LEU A 112 -16.57 -2.32 -3.16
N ARG A 113 -16.97 -3.55 -2.80
CA ARG A 113 -18.01 -4.27 -3.53
C ARG A 113 -19.36 -3.56 -3.48
N ASP A 114 -19.72 -2.99 -2.32
CA ASP A 114 -20.98 -2.26 -2.17
C ASP A 114 -20.97 -0.93 -2.96
N SER A 115 -19.83 -0.24 -3.00
CA SER A 115 -19.67 1.03 -3.71
C SER A 115 -19.43 0.86 -5.22
N PHE A 116 -18.80 -0.24 -5.63
CA PHE A 116 -18.34 -0.50 -7.00
C PHE A 116 -18.63 -1.97 -7.41
N PRO A 117 -19.90 -2.36 -7.54
CA PRO A 117 -20.30 -3.76 -7.74
C PRO A 117 -19.81 -4.41 -9.02
N GLN A 118 -19.42 -3.61 -10.02
CA GLN A 118 -18.91 -4.09 -11.31
C GLN A 118 -17.37 -4.07 -11.37
N ALA A 119 -16.69 -3.54 -10.35
CA ALA A 119 -15.25 -3.47 -10.34
C ALA A 119 -14.61 -4.84 -10.10
N ARG A 120 -13.49 -5.08 -10.75
CA ARG A 120 -12.61 -6.22 -10.45
C ARG A 120 -11.51 -5.77 -9.50
N ILE A 121 -11.32 -6.52 -8.42
CA ILE A 121 -10.30 -6.21 -7.41
C ILE A 121 -9.26 -7.32 -7.43
N GLU A 122 -8.00 -6.95 -7.58
CA GLU A 122 -6.84 -7.83 -7.45
C GLU A 122 -6.05 -7.44 -6.19
N ILE A 123 -5.68 -8.41 -5.37
CA ILE A 123 -4.96 -8.19 -4.11
C ILE A 123 -3.59 -8.82 -4.19
N HIS A 124 -2.57 -8.02 -3.90
CA HIS A 124 -1.18 -8.44 -3.80
C HIS A 124 -0.70 -8.28 -2.36
N SER A 125 -0.28 -9.38 -1.73
CA SER A 125 0.27 -9.32 -0.38
C SER A 125 1.78 -9.52 -0.44
N TYR A 126 2.53 -8.46 -0.16
CA TYR A 126 3.98 -8.44 -0.15
C TYR A 126 4.49 -7.56 1.00
N MET A 127 5.81 -7.53 1.18
CA MET A 127 6.46 -6.60 2.08
C MET A 127 6.50 -5.18 1.52
N THR A 128 6.58 -4.17 2.39
CA THR A 128 6.61 -2.75 2.03
C THR A 128 7.52 -2.43 0.84
N ALA A 129 8.77 -2.90 0.85
CA ALA A 129 9.72 -2.61 -0.23
C ALA A 129 9.25 -3.15 -1.59
N ASN A 130 8.74 -4.39 -1.62
CA ASN A 130 8.21 -4.99 -2.86
C ASN A 130 6.94 -4.27 -3.34
N LEU A 131 6.05 -3.88 -2.41
CA LEU A 131 4.85 -3.11 -2.74
C LEU A 131 5.20 -1.74 -3.33
N HIS A 132 6.22 -1.07 -2.80
CA HIS A 132 6.72 0.18 -3.35
C HIS A 132 7.25 0.01 -4.78
N ASP A 133 8.02 -1.06 -5.04
CA ASP A 133 8.53 -1.37 -6.37
C ASP A 133 7.39 -1.64 -7.36
N GLU A 134 6.39 -2.45 -6.96
CA GLU A 134 5.24 -2.78 -7.80
C GLU A 134 4.35 -1.54 -8.07
N LEU A 135 4.20 -0.65 -7.10
CA LEU A 135 3.50 0.62 -7.26
C LEU A 135 4.20 1.53 -8.26
N LEU A 136 5.54 1.67 -8.17
CA LEU A 136 6.32 2.48 -9.10
C LEU A 136 6.32 1.91 -10.53
N LYS A 137 6.39 0.60 -10.69
CA LYS A 137 6.24 -0.08 -11.99
C LYS A 137 4.83 0.07 -12.57
N GLY A 138 3.83 0.35 -11.71
CA GLY A 138 2.43 0.46 -12.10
C GLY A 138 1.71 -0.88 -12.24
N ASN A 139 2.23 -1.91 -11.63
CA ASN A 139 1.59 -3.22 -11.53
C ASN A 139 0.46 -3.21 -10.48
N ILE A 140 0.57 -2.34 -9.47
CA ILE A 140 -0.51 -2.04 -8.52
C ILE A 140 -0.86 -0.55 -8.56
N ASP A 141 -2.09 -0.21 -8.22
CA ASP A 141 -2.63 1.15 -8.29
C ASP A 141 -2.52 1.88 -6.95
N LEU A 142 -2.58 1.14 -5.86
CA LEU A 142 -2.52 1.62 -4.48
C LEU A 142 -1.84 0.57 -3.61
N ALA A 143 -1.04 1.01 -2.63
CA ALA A 143 -0.39 0.12 -1.68
C ALA A 143 -0.63 0.58 -0.23
N PHE A 144 -1.04 -0.36 0.63
CA PHE A 144 -1.07 -0.18 2.08
C PHE A 144 0.23 -0.72 2.67
N THR A 145 1.09 0.18 3.15
CA THR A 145 2.47 -0.13 3.54
C THR A 145 2.81 0.40 4.92
N GLY A 146 3.89 -0.10 5.52
CA GLY A 146 4.36 0.35 6.84
C GLY A 146 5.20 1.63 6.81
N GLU A 147 5.55 2.12 5.64
CA GLU A 147 6.41 3.31 5.43
C GLU A 147 5.90 4.10 4.23
N SER A 148 6.08 5.43 4.26
CA SER A 148 5.78 6.29 3.11
C SER A 148 6.74 6.03 1.96
N LEU A 149 6.23 6.07 0.74
CA LEU A 149 7.05 6.05 -0.47
C LEU A 149 7.42 7.48 -0.87
N SER A 150 8.71 7.82 -0.74
CA SER A 150 9.20 9.14 -1.15
C SER A 150 9.38 9.19 -2.67
N ASN A 151 8.34 9.61 -3.39
CA ASN A 151 8.35 9.79 -4.83
C ASN A 151 7.35 10.88 -5.23
N ALA A 152 7.74 11.79 -6.15
CA ALA A 152 6.89 12.91 -6.57
C ALA A 152 5.59 12.48 -7.29
N SER A 153 5.53 11.25 -7.82
CA SER A 153 4.34 10.70 -8.48
C SER A 153 3.43 9.90 -7.54
N VAL A 154 3.70 9.91 -6.23
CA VAL A 154 2.96 9.14 -5.23
C VAL A 154 2.48 10.06 -4.13
N GLU A 155 1.20 9.99 -3.80
CA GLU A 155 0.61 10.60 -2.63
C GLU A 155 0.55 9.58 -1.49
N ASN A 156 0.96 10.00 -0.30
CA ASN A 156 0.92 9.16 0.90
C ASN A 156 -0.13 9.70 1.86
N ARG A 157 -1.06 8.86 2.27
CA ARG A 157 -2.14 9.17 3.22
C ARG A 157 -2.04 8.24 4.43
N PRO A 158 -1.81 8.76 5.64
CA PRO A 158 -1.87 7.94 6.86
C PRO A 158 -3.26 7.32 7.03
N ILE A 159 -3.34 6.04 7.38
CA ILE A 159 -4.59 5.33 7.61
C ILE A 159 -4.75 5.03 9.11
N CYS A 160 -3.84 4.25 9.68
CA CYS A 160 -3.89 3.87 11.09
C CYS A 160 -2.51 3.51 11.62
N GLU A 161 -2.42 3.24 12.92
CA GLU A 161 -1.26 2.66 13.59
C GLU A 161 -1.68 1.42 14.36
N PHE A 162 -0.88 0.36 14.28
CA PHE A 162 -1.04 -0.85 15.06
C PHE A 162 -0.10 -0.85 16.27
N GLN A 163 -0.64 -1.14 17.45
CA GLN A 163 0.17 -1.39 18.63
C GLN A 163 0.94 -2.70 18.49
N MET A 164 2.26 -2.62 18.67
CA MET A 164 3.14 -3.79 18.65
C MET A 164 3.32 -4.34 20.05
N ARG A 165 3.37 -5.66 20.17
CA ARG A 165 3.66 -6.36 21.43
C ARG A 165 4.61 -7.52 21.22
N TRP A 166 5.29 -7.87 22.29
CA TRP A 166 5.93 -9.17 22.40
C TRP A 166 4.87 -10.22 22.65
N VAL A 167 4.88 -11.30 21.90
CA VAL A 167 3.87 -12.37 21.96
C VAL A 167 4.57 -13.70 22.03
N THR A 168 4.09 -14.60 22.88
CA THR A 168 4.58 -15.99 23.00
C THR A 168 3.39 -16.93 23.15
N SER A 169 3.65 -18.25 23.16
CA SER A 169 2.59 -19.21 23.48
C SER A 169 2.47 -19.45 24.98
N SER A 170 1.28 -19.82 25.42
CA SER A 170 1.04 -20.28 26.79
C SER A 170 1.91 -21.50 27.14
N THR A 171 2.19 -22.38 26.18
CA THR A 171 3.04 -23.56 26.35
C THR A 171 4.52 -23.20 26.57
N ALA A 172 5.05 -22.16 25.90
CA ALA A 172 6.44 -21.70 26.10
C ALA A 172 6.68 -21.12 27.50
N LEU A 173 5.62 -20.68 28.17
CA LEU A 173 5.67 -20.20 29.55
C LEU A 173 5.73 -21.32 30.60
N ASN A 174 5.55 -22.60 30.21
CA ASN A 174 5.58 -23.77 31.10
C ASN A 174 4.77 -23.63 32.41
N GLY A 175 3.59 -22.97 32.31
CA GLY A 175 2.73 -22.69 33.45
C GLY A 175 3.29 -21.64 34.45
N ASN A 176 4.41 -21.02 34.13
CA ASN A 176 4.94 -19.89 34.87
C ASN A 176 4.24 -18.62 34.42
N PRO A 177 3.50 -17.92 35.28
CA PRO A 177 2.98 -16.62 34.92
C PRO A 177 4.13 -15.66 34.95
N ILE A 178 4.78 -15.42 33.79
CA ILE A 178 5.78 -14.61 33.83
C ILE A 178 6.23 -13.88 33.16
N ALA A 179 6.66 -13.15 32.97
CA ALA A 179 7.48 -12.58 32.17
C ALA A 179 8.13 -11.35 32.61
N GLY A 180 9.18 -11.47 33.14
CA GLY A 180 10.21 -10.45 33.19
C GLY A 180 10.93 -10.39 31.84
N PRO A 181 11.75 -9.34 31.61
CA PRO A 181 12.53 -9.18 30.39
C PRO A 181 13.45 -10.38 30.07
N GLU A 182 13.72 -11.24 31.07
CA GLU A 182 14.55 -12.44 30.90
C GLU A 182 14.00 -13.43 29.88
N ILE A 183 12.69 -13.39 29.58
CA ILE A 183 12.10 -14.25 28.54
C ILE A 183 12.70 -13.94 27.17
N LEU A 184 12.98 -12.65 26.89
CA LEU A 184 13.62 -12.21 25.65
C LEU A 184 15.08 -12.68 25.55
N GLU A 185 15.71 -13.02 26.68
CA GLU A 185 17.04 -13.55 26.69
C GLU A 185 17.10 -15.09 26.61
N ARG A 186 16.02 -15.76 27.00
CA ARG A 186 15.96 -17.23 27.09
C ARG A 186 15.46 -17.89 25.84
N LEU A 187 14.52 -17.28 25.13
CA LEU A 187 13.85 -17.86 23.96
C LEU A 187 14.34 -17.25 22.65
N PRO A 188 14.25 -17.99 21.53
CA PRO A 188 14.45 -17.42 20.20
C PRO A 188 13.49 -16.27 19.94
N LEU A 189 13.98 -15.19 19.32
CA LEU A 189 13.18 -14.04 18.98
C LEU A 189 12.80 -14.07 17.50
N LEU A 190 11.52 -13.94 17.21
CA LEU A 190 10.98 -13.86 15.87
C LEU A 190 10.62 -12.40 15.58
N THR A 191 11.06 -11.88 14.45
CA THR A 191 10.73 -10.52 14.02
C THR A 191 10.58 -10.48 12.51
N PHE A 192 10.09 -9.37 11.97
CA PHE A 192 10.02 -9.18 10.53
C PHE A 192 11.40 -9.15 9.87
N LEU A 193 11.45 -9.19 8.53
CA LEU A 193 12.72 -9.21 7.80
C LEU A 193 13.58 -7.98 8.12
N ARG A 194 14.88 -8.12 7.92
CA ARG A 194 15.91 -7.10 8.27
C ARG A 194 15.66 -5.72 7.65
N SER A 195 14.96 -5.67 6.51
CA SER A 195 14.60 -4.41 5.85
C SER A 195 13.45 -3.66 6.53
N SER A 196 12.68 -4.30 7.42
CA SER A 196 11.52 -3.67 8.07
C SER A 196 11.91 -2.71 9.18
N LEU A 197 11.05 -1.69 9.41
CA LEU A 197 11.18 -0.78 10.55
C LEU A 197 11.13 -1.54 11.89
N VAL A 198 10.23 -2.52 12.01
CA VAL A 198 10.07 -3.34 13.23
C VAL A 198 11.37 -4.05 13.60
N HIS A 199 12.02 -4.68 12.63
CA HIS A 199 13.30 -5.35 12.89
C HIS A 199 14.35 -4.35 13.35
N ARG A 200 14.46 -3.19 12.69
CA ARG A 200 15.41 -2.14 13.07
C ARG A 200 15.17 -1.61 14.48
N ASP A 201 13.89 -1.39 14.85
CA ASP A 201 13.50 -0.97 16.21
C ASP A 201 13.91 -2.01 17.26
N VAL A 202 13.64 -3.29 17.01
CA VAL A 202 14.03 -4.40 17.89
C VAL A 202 15.54 -4.45 18.09
N ILE A 203 16.33 -4.39 17.01
CA ILE A 203 17.80 -4.40 17.10
C ILE A 203 18.32 -3.19 17.88
N ALA A 204 17.76 -2.02 17.64
CA ALA A 204 18.18 -0.79 18.33
C ALA A 204 17.91 -0.87 19.85
N LYS A 205 16.81 -1.48 20.25
CA LYS A 205 16.39 -1.59 21.65
C LYS A 205 17.09 -2.72 22.41
N LEU A 206 17.29 -3.87 21.76
CA LEU A 206 17.93 -5.03 22.42
C LEU A 206 19.46 -4.99 22.36
N GLY A 207 20.03 -4.17 21.48
CA GLY A 207 21.47 -4.07 21.28
C GLY A 207 22.10 -5.22 20.49
N PRO A 208 23.40 -5.11 20.16
CA PRO A 208 24.09 -6.02 19.23
C PRO A 208 24.27 -7.44 19.77
N HIS A 209 24.28 -7.65 21.08
CA HIS A 209 24.47 -8.97 21.68
C HIS A 209 23.27 -9.92 21.50
N SER A 210 22.08 -9.38 21.19
CA SER A 210 20.85 -10.17 20.99
C SER A 210 20.70 -10.70 19.55
N THR A 211 21.53 -10.25 18.62
CA THR A 211 21.37 -10.52 17.17
C THR A 211 21.48 -12.00 16.79
N SER A 212 22.25 -12.80 17.53
CA SER A 212 22.43 -14.24 17.26
C SER A 212 21.18 -15.09 17.50
N ARG A 213 20.19 -14.56 18.22
CA ARG A 213 18.95 -15.26 18.56
C ARG A 213 17.74 -14.73 17.81
N ILE A 214 17.91 -13.72 16.96
CA ILE A 214 16.84 -13.11 16.20
C ILE A 214 16.68 -13.84 14.87
N ASN A 215 15.48 -14.35 14.65
CA ASN A 215 15.07 -15.06 13.45
C ASN A 215 14.11 -14.18 12.64
N PRO A 216 14.57 -13.55 11.56
CA PRO A 216 13.69 -12.76 10.69
C PRO A 216 12.74 -13.64 9.89
N ILE A 217 11.45 -13.32 9.91
CA ILE A 217 10.38 -14.06 9.23
C ILE A 217 9.52 -13.06 8.43
N SER A 218 9.12 -13.43 7.24
CA SER A 218 8.34 -12.57 6.34
C SER A 218 6.83 -12.65 6.52
N SER A 219 6.33 -13.63 7.31
CA SER A 219 4.90 -13.93 7.40
C SER A 219 4.42 -13.97 8.85
N ILE A 220 3.36 -13.23 9.14
CA ILE A 220 2.66 -13.26 10.43
C ILE A 220 2.10 -14.66 10.71
N ALA A 221 1.48 -15.29 9.70
CA ALA A 221 0.94 -16.63 9.84
C ALA A 221 2.02 -17.66 10.20
N ALA A 222 3.22 -17.55 9.61
CA ALA A 222 4.34 -18.41 9.98
C ALA A 222 4.83 -18.15 11.41
N MET A 223 4.91 -16.87 11.83
CA MET A 223 5.25 -16.53 13.21
C MET A 223 4.26 -17.13 14.20
N VAL A 224 2.96 -16.96 13.95
CA VAL A 224 1.87 -17.53 14.78
C VAL A 224 2.00 -19.05 14.89
N SER A 225 2.22 -19.74 13.77
CA SER A 225 2.42 -21.20 13.78
C SER A 225 3.63 -21.64 14.62
N LEU A 226 4.76 -20.94 14.51
CA LEU A 226 5.96 -21.20 15.31
C LEU A 226 5.71 -20.90 16.80
N LEU A 227 5.04 -19.81 17.14
CA LEU A 227 4.69 -19.50 18.53
C LEU A 227 3.79 -20.59 19.12
N LYS A 228 2.76 -21.03 18.42
CA LYS A 228 1.84 -22.10 18.89
C LYS A 228 2.58 -23.41 19.13
N SER A 229 3.69 -23.67 18.42
CA SER A 229 4.56 -24.83 18.71
C SER A 229 5.52 -24.63 19.91
N GLY A 230 5.48 -23.46 20.56
CA GLY A 230 6.35 -23.15 21.68
C GLY A 230 7.75 -22.67 21.28
N TYR A 231 7.99 -22.31 20.02
CA TYR A 231 9.35 -22.03 19.51
C TYR A 231 10.02 -20.79 20.10
N GLY A 232 9.26 -19.74 20.48
CA GLY A 232 9.93 -18.52 20.94
C GLY A 232 8.99 -17.36 21.28
N VAL A 233 9.51 -16.14 21.14
CA VAL A 233 8.80 -14.87 21.33
C VAL A 233 8.84 -14.10 20.03
N ALA A 234 7.70 -13.55 19.61
CA ALA A 234 7.62 -12.75 18.38
C ALA A 234 7.22 -11.30 18.66
N THR A 235 7.63 -10.40 17.75
CA THR A 235 7.09 -9.04 17.68
C THR A 235 5.94 -8.99 16.69
N LEU A 236 4.71 -8.76 17.16
CA LEU A 236 3.51 -8.79 16.33
C LEU A 236 2.60 -7.59 16.60
N PRO A 237 1.89 -7.09 15.56
CA PRO A 237 0.75 -6.24 15.79
C PRO A 237 -0.30 -7.02 16.58
N LEU A 238 -0.66 -6.55 17.77
CA LEU A 238 -1.54 -7.31 18.65
C LEU A 238 -2.89 -7.59 18.01
N ALA A 239 -3.40 -6.63 17.25
CA ALA A 239 -4.65 -6.76 16.51
C ALA A 239 -4.69 -7.95 15.52
N CYS A 240 -3.52 -8.42 15.04
CA CYS A 240 -3.45 -9.55 14.12
C CYS A 240 -3.58 -10.93 14.79
N VAL A 241 -3.46 -11.00 16.12
CA VAL A 241 -3.38 -12.26 16.88
C VAL A 241 -4.37 -12.31 18.04
N MET A 242 -5.36 -11.41 18.05
CA MET A 242 -6.36 -11.36 19.13
C MET A 242 -7.16 -12.65 19.24
N HIS A 243 -7.48 -13.30 18.12
CA HIS A 243 -8.19 -14.57 18.14
C HIS A 243 -7.42 -15.67 18.88
N GLU A 244 -6.11 -15.76 18.64
CA GLU A 244 -5.23 -16.72 19.30
C GLU A 244 -5.04 -16.38 20.79
N ILE A 245 -5.07 -15.09 21.13
CA ILE A 245 -5.01 -14.65 22.52
C ILE A 245 -6.30 -14.97 23.26
N GLU A 246 -7.46 -14.70 22.66
CA GLU A 246 -8.77 -15.03 23.22
C GLU A 246 -8.98 -16.54 23.36
N ALA A 247 -8.43 -17.32 22.42
CA ALA A 247 -8.41 -18.79 22.50
C ALA A 247 -7.44 -19.34 23.57
N GLY A 248 -6.56 -18.51 24.14
CA GLY A 248 -5.56 -18.91 25.13
C GLY A 248 -4.33 -19.60 24.53
N ASP A 249 -4.20 -19.66 23.22
CA ASP A 249 -3.04 -20.24 22.50
C ASP A 249 -1.80 -19.35 22.64
N LEU A 250 -2.01 -18.03 22.54
CA LEU A 250 -0.96 -17.01 22.63
C LEU A 250 -1.19 -16.06 23.81
N VAL A 251 -0.11 -15.45 24.27
CA VAL A 251 -0.08 -14.49 25.37
C VAL A 251 0.72 -13.26 24.95
N ALA A 252 0.14 -12.08 25.13
CA ALA A 252 0.85 -10.83 25.00
C ALA A 252 1.67 -10.57 26.27
N LEU A 253 2.93 -10.21 26.09
CA LEU A 253 3.85 -9.95 27.19
C LEU A 253 3.96 -8.44 27.42
N ASP A 254 3.84 -8.03 28.67
CA ASP A 254 4.12 -6.66 29.11
C ASP A 254 5.57 -6.59 29.64
N VAL A 255 6.51 -6.58 28.71
CA VAL A 255 7.95 -6.57 29.02
C VAL A 255 8.68 -5.48 28.26
N GLU A 256 9.72 -4.95 28.89
CA GLU A 256 10.64 -4.03 28.24
C GLU A 256 11.69 -4.78 27.38
N PRO A 257 12.14 -4.15 26.28
CA PRO A 257 11.75 -2.81 25.82
C PRO A 257 10.39 -2.78 25.11
N ALA A 258 9.61 -1.75 25.38
CA ALA A 258 8.36 -1.50 24.67
C ALA A 258 8.62 -1.26 23.17
N LEU A 259 7.75 -1.79 22.32
CA LEU A 259 7.88 -1.69 20.86
C LEU A 259 7.17 -0.43 20.32
N ALA A 260 7.77 0.20 19.31
CA ALA A 260 7.11 1.31 18.62
C ALA A 260 5.90 0.80 17.81
N PRO A 261 4.79 1.56 17.75
CA PRO A 261 3.68 1.21 16.89
C PRO A 261 4.08 1.23 15.41
N VAL A 262 3.38 0.44 14.60
CA VAL A 262 3.58 0.41 13.14
C VAL A 262 2.48 1.20 12.46
N SER A 263 2.88 2.26 11.74
CA SER A 263 1.96 3.02 10.90
C SER A 263 1.54 2.23 9.68
N VAL A 264 0.30 2.43 9.22
CA VAL A 264 -0.17 2.00 7.90
C VAL A 264 -0.48 3.23 7.07
N ILE A 265 0.10 3.26 5.89
CA ILE A 265 0.03 4.39 4.96
C ILE A 265 -0.50 3.86 3.62
N ALA A 266 -1.51 4.54 3.08
CA ALA A 266 -1.94 4.34 1.70
C ALA A 266 -1.03 5.17 0.78
N SER A 267 -0.21 4.51 0.00
CA SER A 267 0.57 5.12 -1.07
C SER A 267 -0.20 4.98 -2.38
N VAL A 268 -0.66 6.09 -2.93
CA VAL A 268 -1.47 6.16 -4.16
C VAL A 268 -0.65 6.78 -5.25
N ARG A 269 -0.57 6.11 -6.40
CA ARG A 269 0.08 6.71 -7.55
C ARG A 269 -0.81 7.77 -8.17
N ASN A 270 -0.29 8.99 -8.34
CA ASN A 270 -0.97 10.08 -9.02
C ASN A 270 -1.27 9.68 -10.48
N ARG A 271 -2.44 9.08 -10.69
CA ARG A 271 -3.00 8.76 -12.00
C ARG A 271 -4.16 9.68 -12.25
N SER A 272 -4.10 10.39 -13.36
CA SER A 272 -5.16 11.29 -13.82
C SER A 272 -6.35 10.55 -14.44
N ASP A 273 -6.30 9.23 -14.57
CA ASP A 273 -7.21 8.44 -15.40
C ASP A 273 -8.18 7.54 -14.63
N SER A 274 -8.07 7.45 -13.30
CA SER A 274 -8.98 6.65 -12.47
C SER A 274 -9.17 7.26 -11.08
N PRO A 275 -10.40 7.48 -10.64
CA PRO A 275 -10.71 7.95 -9.28
C PRO A 275 -10.66 6.81 -8.25
N PHE A 276 -10.50 5.57 -8.71
CA PHE A 276 -10.63 4.37 -7.91
C PHE A 276 -9.62 4.29 -6.76
N PRO A 277 -8.31 4.58 -6.95
CA PRO A 277 -7.33 4.53 -5.87
C PRO A 277 -7.65 5.53 -4.74
N ASP A 278 -8.10 6.74 -5.09
CA ASP A 278 -8.49 7.77 -4.12
C ASP A 278 -9.72 7.36 -3.31
N ALA A 279 -10.76 6.85 -3.97
CA ALA A 279 -11.96 6.33 -3.33
C ALA A 279 -11.62 5.13 -2.42
N THR A 280 -10.73 4.25 -2.87
CA THR A 280 -10.24 3.10 -2.09
C THR A 280 -9.50 3.55 -0.83
N ALA A 281 -8.63 4.55 -0.93
CA ALA A 281 -7.92 5.09 0.22
C ALA A 281 -8.88 5.73 1.25
N SER A 282 -9.92 6.42 0.78
CA SER A 282 -10.96 6.98 1.66
C SER A 282 -11.77 5.88 2.37
N LEU A 283 -12.21 4.85 1.63
CA LEU A 283 -12.91 3.71 2.20
C LEU A 283 -12.03 2.88 3.16
N ALA A 284 -10.71 2.90 2.97
CA ALA A 284 -9.77 2.25 3.87
C ALA A 284 -9.72 2.91 5.25
N VAL A 285 -9.80 4.24 5.32
CA VAL A 285 -9.92 4.96 6.61
C VAL A 285 -11.19 4.53 7.34
N GLU A 286 -12.33 4.45 6.64
CA GLU A 286 -13.59 4.00 7.21
C GLU A 286 -13.55 2.53 7.65
N ALA A 287 -12.89 1.65 6.87
CA ALA A 287 -12.74 0.24 7.20
C ALA A 287 -11.85 0.08 8.44
N ALA A 288 -10.73 0.80 8.52
CA ALA A 288 -9.87 0.81 9.68
C ALA A 288 -10.59 1.36 10.92
N ALA A 289 -11.39 2.41 10.78
CA ALA A 289 -12.19 2.97 11.86
C ALA A 289 -13.25 1.97 12.36
N SER A 290 -13.91 1.26 11.45
CA SER A 290 -14.87 0.21 11.83
C SER A 290 -14.21 -0.97 12.54
N PHE A 291 -12.98 -1.31 12.14
CA PHE A 291 -12.18 -2.36 12.79
C PHE A 291 -11.70 -1.94 14.19
N ALA A 292 -11.33 -0.67 14.38
CA ALA A 292 -10.84 -0.11 15.63
C ALA A 292 -11.92 0.08 16.72
N ILE A 293 -13.04 -0.63 16.62
CA ILE A 293 -14.15 -0.58 17.61
C ILE A 293 -14.12 -1.84 18.47
N GLY A 294 -14.61 -1.73 19.71
CA GLY A 294 -14.71 -2.86 20.63
C GLY A 294 -13.34 -3.33 21.12
N PRO A 295 -12.99 -4.62 21.03
CA PRO A 295 -11.76 -5.16 21.61
C PRO A 295 -10.49 -4.63 20.95
N PHE A 296 -10.61 -3.98 19.79
CA PHE A 296 -9.48 -3.42 19.03
C PHE A 296 -9.26 -1.91 19.24
N ALA A 297 -10.10 -1.25 20.06
CA ALA A 297 -10.06 0.21 20.23
C ALA A 297 -8.69 0.74 20.72
N ASP A 298 -8.03 0.01 21.62
CA ASP A 298 -6.72 0.39 22.15
C ASP A 298 -5.56 -0.16 21.32
N LEU A 299 -5.85 -1.00 20.32
CA LEU A 299 -4.83 -1.69 19.53
C LEU A 299 -4.60 -1.05 18.16
N VAL A 300 -5.56 -0.27 17.69
CA VAL A 300 -5.54 0.39 16.39
C VAL A 300 -5.98 1.84 16.54
N SER A 301 -5.07 2.77 16.30
CA SER A 301 -5.42 4.20 16.26
C SER A 301 -5.55 4.67 14.82
N VAL A 302 -6.73 5.19 14.46
CA VAL A 302 -7.01 5.68 13.11
C VAL A 302 -6.53 7.13 12.99
N LYS A 303 -5.90 7.46 11.86
CA LYS A 303 -5.47 8.82 11.54
C LYS A 303 -6.55 9.47 10.67
N VAL A 304 -7.16 10.51 11.19
CA VAL A 304 -8.22 11.30 10.52
C VAL A 304 -7.62 12.57 9.94
#